data_8bb9f6f4dec1356505f0c9f98ab61a0c
#
_entry.id   8bb9f6f4dec1356505f0c9f98ab61a0c
#
_cell.length_a   1.000
_cell.length_b   1.000
_cell.length_c   1.000
_cell.angle_alpha   90.00
_cell.angle_beta   90.00
_cell.angle_gamma   90.00
#
_symmetry.space_group_name_H-M   'P 1'
#
loop_
_entity.id
_entity.type
_entity.pdbx_description
1 polymer ?
#
loop_
_entity_poly.entity_id
_entity_poly.type
_entity_poly.pdbx_seq_one_letter_code
_entity_poly.pdbx_strand_id
1 'polypeptide(L)'
;MIADLKPYAKYKESAQSWLGNVPDHWTLLPNRAIFAEVKDRNHPEEEMLSVTITRGIVKQKALLEGSSKKDSSNQDKSAYKLIQPRDIAYNKMRAWQGAIGESTLRGIISPAYVVMRLRNADDLPRYFHHLYRTPQFAKEAERWSYGITSDMWSLRPEHFKMIYTPEPPPDEQKAIVRFLEWANGRLDRAIRAKRKVIALLNEQKQAIIHRAITRGIDPSVPLKPSDIPWLGDIPLHWEMPLFGRLLRGVEQGWSPVGAEGEIALDQWTVLTLSSVRRGTFNPSEIKPVSRKATIPSGIEIHDGDILLTRSNTRDRVGDVCIVRNSRNRTILCDLIYRLRVSDSEIVPEFLVYQLLSRVGRAQIEQDARGSSGTMPKISQRHIKSWRILLPPTNEQMDIVHRIDADCAPILTAISRLEREIDLLREYRTRLVADVVTGKLDVREAAAKLPVEEQTLEPEELVEDDSEMMEDEITEPAG
;
A
#
# COMPACT_ATOMS: atom_id res chain seq x y z
N MET A 1 -27.44 -5.34 -14.28
CA MET A 1 -27.23 -6.70 -13.71
C MET A 1 -26.85 -6.66 -12.23
N ILE A 2 -25.75 -6.00 -11.79
CA ILE A 2 -25.42 -5.91 -10.36
C ILE A 2 -26.40 -4.97 -9.61
N ALA A 3 -26.86 -3.89 -10.24
CA ALA A 3 -27.83 -2.96 -9.67
C ALA A 3 -29.26 -3.54 -9.51
N ASP A 4 -29.53 -4.68 -10.10
CA ASP A 4 -30.87 -5.30 -10.12
C ASP A 4 -30.99 -6.50 -9.19
N LEU A 5 -29.95 -6.77 -8.36
CA LEU A 5 -29.98 -7.85 -7.39
C LEU A 5 -31.05 -7.60 -6.34
N LYS A 6 -31.79 -8.65 -6.00
CA LYS A 6 -32.88 -8.62 -5.04
C LYS A 6 -32.56 -9.48 -3.82
N PRO A 7 -33.16 -9.17 -2.66
CA PRO A 7 -33.11 -10.07 -1.51
C PRO A 7 -33.86 -11.39 -1.83
N TYR A 8 -33.56 -12.42 -1.07
CA TYR A 8 -34.34 -13.68 -1.12
C TYR A 8 -35.79 -13.46 -0.67
N ALA A 9 -36.68 -14.31 -1.16
CA ALA A 9 -38.13 -14.17 -0.87
C ALA A 9 -38.48 -14.42 0.60
N LYS A 10 -37.71 -15.26 1.31
CA LYS A 10 -37.96 -15.62 2.71
C LYS A 10 -36.65 -15.73 3.48
N TYR A 11 -36.70 -15.32 4.73
CA TYR A 11 -35.58 -15.35 5.66
C TYR A 11 -35.98 -16.01 6.96
N LYS A 12 -34.99 -16.60 7.66
CA LYS A 12 -35.07 -17.04 9.04
C LYS A 12 -33.98 -16.37 9.88
N GLU A 13 -34.21 -16.20 11.15
CA GLU A 13 -33.21 -15.73 12.09
C GLU A 13 -32.12 -16.79 12.29
N SER A 14 -30.85 -16.39 12.16
CA SER A 14 -29.72 -17.32 12.33
C SER A 14 -29.35 -17.58 13.79
N ALA A 15 -29.81 -16.77 14.72
CA ALA A 15 -29.35 -16.70 16.10
C ALA A 15 -27.83 -16.47 16.24
N GLN A 16 -27.16 -16.04 15.16
CA GLN A 16 -25.73 -15.70 15.12
C GLN A 16 -25.61 -14.20 14.86
N SER A 17 -25.03 -13.45 15.80
CA SER A 17 -24.94 -11.97 15.72
C SER A 17 -24.17 -11.47 14.48
N TRP A 18 -23.21 -12.23 13.99
CA TRP A 18 -22.42 -11.88 12.82
C TRP A 18 -23.12 -12.09 11.46
N LEU A 19 -24.15 -12.95 11.42
CA LEU A 19 -24.93 -13.25 10.22
C LEU A 19 -26.23 -12.48 10.11
N GLY A 20 -26.94 -12.30 11.25
CA GLY A 20 -28.30 -11.80 11.25
C GLY A 20 -29.28 -12.79 10.62
N ASN A 21 -30.13 -12.34 9.70
CA ASN A 21 -31.07 -13.18 8.98
C ASN A 21 -30.38 -13.84 7.76
N VAL A 22 -30.70 -15.11 7.53
CA VAL A 22 -30.22 -15.88 6.39
C VAL A 22 -31.42 -16.42 5.58
N PRO A 23 -31.27 -16.76 4.29
CA PRO A 23 -32.34 -17.37 3.52
C PRO A 23 -32.94 -18.58 4.22
N ASP A 24 -34.25 -18.72 4.20
CA ASP A 24 -34.99 -19.74 4.95
C ASP A 24 -34.54 -21.18 4.63
N HIS A 25 -34.19 -21.44 3.37
CA HIS A 25 -33.75 -22.74 2.87
C HIS A 25 -32.27 -23.06 3.10
N TRP A 26 -31.45 -22.07 3.56
CA TRP A 26 -30.05 -22.34 3.89
C TRP A 26 -29.92 -23.11 5.20
N THR A 27 -28.96 -24.04 5.25
CA THR A 27 -28.61 -24.73 6.48
C THR A 27 -27.61 -23.94 7.29
N LEU A 28 -27.71 -23.96 8.61
CA LEU A 28 -26.74 -23.39 9.54
C LEU A 28 -26.06 -24.52 10.28
N LEU A 29 -24.79 -24.72 10.06
CA LEU A 29 -24.02 -25.79 10.68
C LEU A 29 -22.80 -25.25 11.42
N PRO A 30 -22.45 -25.86 12.56
CA PRO A 30 -21.17 -25.58 13.19
C PRO A 30 -20.04 -26.11 12.30
N ASN A 31 -18.92 -25.37 12.24
CA ASN A 31 -17.80 -25.75 11.36
C ASN A 31 -17.28 -27.16 11.56
N ARG A 32 -17.44 -27.76 12.74
CA ARG A 32 -17.13 -29.20 12.97
C ARG A 32 -17.97 -30.16 12.13
N ALA A 33 -19.15 -29.74 11.71
CA ALA A 33 -19.99 -30.55 10.83
C ALA A 33 -19.57 -30.43 9.36
N ILE A 34 -19.09 -29.25 8.97
CA ILE A 34 -18.66 -28.94 7.59
C ILE A 34 -17.24 -29.44 7.32
N PHE A 35 -16.34 -29.28 8.30
CA PHE A 35 -14.90 -29.53 8.13
C PHE A 35 -14.35 -30.61 9.06
N ALA A 36 -13.32 -31.29 8.60
CA ALA A 36 -12.41 -32.12 9.38
C ALA A 36 -11.04 -31.46 9.44
N GLU A 37 -10.44 -31.41 10.63
CA GLU A 37 -9.05 -30.93 10.77
C GLU A 37 -8.07 -31.95 10.20
N VAL A 38 -7.13 -31.49 9.38
CA VAL A 38 -6.07 -32.30 8.78
C VAL A 38 -4.76 -31.99 9.51
N LYS A 39 -4.06 -33.08 9.94
CA LYS A 39 -2.78 -33.00 10.66
C LYS A 39 -1.67 -33.81 9.98
N ASP A 40 -1.77 -33.93 8.65
CA ASP A 40 -0.77 -34.63 7.84
C ASP A 40 0.53 -33.83 7.85
N ARG A 41 1.66 -34.51 8.17
CA ARG A 41 2.98 -33.93 8.37
C ARG A 41 4.04 -34.77 7.71
N ASN A 42 5.30 -34.34 7.83
CA ASN A 42 6.46 -35.06 7.32
C ASN A 42 6.53 -35.14 5.79
N HIS A 43 6.32 -33.98 5.15
CA HIS A 43 6.45 -33.79 3.70
C HIS A 43 7.48 -32.68 3.40
N PRO A 44 8.77 -32.80 3.83
CA PRO A 44 9.76 -31.73 3.76
C PRO A 44 10.09 -31.30 2.33
N GLU A 45 9.85 -32.14 1.33
CA GLU A 45 10.13 -31.86 -0.09
C GLU A 45 9.06 -31.01 -0.78
N GLU A 46 7.92 -30.80 -0.13
CA GLU A 46 6.83 -30.00 -0.69
C GLU A 46 7.12 -28.50 -0.62
N GLU A 47 6.54 -27.75 -1.55
CA GLU A 47 6.73 -26.28 -1.63
C GLU A 47 6.09 -25.57 -0.44
N MET A 48 6.82 -24.60 0.12
CA MET A 48 6.32 -23.75 1.20
C MET A 48 5.23 -22.80 0.74
N LEU A 49 4.09 -22.82 1.44
CA LEU A 49 2.97 -21.92 1.23
C LEU A 49 2.74 -21.07 2.49
N SER A 50 2.20 -19.88 2.27
CA SER A 50 1.84 -18.93 3.34
C SER A 50 0.37 -18.56 3.24
N VAL A 51 -0.28 -18.38 4.40
CA VAL A 51 -1.65 -17.88 4.51
C VAL A 51 -1.60 -16.40 4.80
N THR A 52 -2.02 -15.59 3.84
CA THR A 52 -1.93 -14.13 3.90
C THR A 52 -3.30 -13.48 4.15
N ILE A 53 -3.28 -12.25 4.67
CA ILE A 53 -4.49 -11.45 4.91
C ILE A 53 -5.12 -11.03 3.56
N THR A 54 -4.30 -10.60 2.60
CA THR A 54 -4.80 -9.98 1.35
C THR A 54 -5.05 -11.01 0.25
N ARG A 55 -4.14 -11.98 0.05
CA ARG A 55 -4.14 -12.90 -1.11
C ARG A 55 -4.65 -14.31 -0.80
N GLY A 56 -4.90 -14.64 0.48
CA GLY A 56 -5.21 -16.00 0.88
C GLY A 56 -3.96 -16.89 0.90
N ILE A 57 -3.99 -18.07 0.26
CA ILE A 57 -2.87 -19.01 0.27
C ILE A 57 -2.04 -18.84 -0.99
N VAL A 58 -0.75 -18.54 -0.81
CA VAL A 58 0.20 -18.24 -1.88
C VAL A 58 1.53 -18.96 -1.63
N LYS A 59 2.37 -19.07 -2.66
CA LYS A 59 3.74 -19.55 -2.52
C LYS A 59 4.55 -18.57 -1.67
N GLN A 60 5.21 -19.07 -0.63
CA GLN A 60 6.05 -18.21 0.23
C GLN A 60 7.17 -17.53 -0.56
N LYS A 61 7.77 -18.23 -1.53
CA LYS A 61 8.80 -17.65 -2.40
C LYS A 61 8.33 -16.39 -3.11
N ALA A 62 7.08 -16.36 -3.59
CA ALA A 62 6.52 -15.19 -4.27
C ALA A 62 6.32 -13.98 -3.33
N LEU A 63 6.22 -14.19 -2.01
CA LEU A 63 6.18 -13.11 -1.02
C LEU A 63 7.58 -12.57 -0.67
N LEU A 64 8.61 -13.40 -0.82
CA LEU A 64 9.99 -13.03 -0.52
C LEU A 64 10.67 -12.34 -1.71
N GLU A 65 10.23 -12.63 -2.94
CA GLU A 65 10.72 -11.97 -4.15
C GLU A 65 10.39 -10.48 -4.11
N GLY A 66 11.43 -9.63 -4.04
CA GLY A 66 11.28 -8.17 -3.93
C GLY A 66 11.15 -7.62 -2.50
N SER A 67 11.09 -8.50 -1.48
CA SER A 67 11.07 -8.11 -0.07
C SER A 67 12.49 -8.08 0.52
N SER A 68 12.74 -7.14 1.44
CA SER A 68 13.97 -7.14 2.25
C SER A 68 13.99 -8.22 3.35
N LYS A 69 12.89 -8.94 3.53
CA LYS A 69 12.73 -9.97 4.56
C LYS A 69 13.39 -11.27 4.14
N LYS A 70 14.05 -11.92 5.09
CA LYS A 70 14.63 -13.24 4.91
C LYS A 70 13.60 -14.31 5.25
N ASP A 71 13.72 -15.48 4.61
CA ASP A 71 12.98 -16.67 4.99
C ASP A 71 13.23 -16.99 6.46
N SER A 72 12.19 -16.93 7.30
CA SER A 72 12.22 -17.24 8.73
C SER A 72 11.77 -18.69 9.01
N SER A 73 11.46 -19.48 7.97
CA SER A 73 11.03 -20.86 8.16
C SER A 73 12.16 -21.73 8.75
N ASN A 74 11.79 -22.69 9.60
CA ASN A 74 12.73 -23.62 10.18
C ASN A 74 13.39 -24.49 9.09
N GLN A 75 14.68 -24.85 9.28
CA GLN A 75 15.37 -25.77 8.38
C GLN A 75 14.73 -27.17 8.39
N ASP A 76 14.32 -27.65 9.57
CA ASP A 76 13.53 -28.88 9.67
C ASP A 76 12.05 -28.58 9.44
N LYS A 77 11.54 -29.12 8.34
CA LYS A 77 10.13 -28.99 7.91
C LYS A 77 9.26 -30.19 8.25
N SER A 78 9.76 -31.13 9.02
CA SER A 78 9.01 -32.34 9.42
C SER A 78 7.72 -32.06 10.19
N ALA A 79 7.70 -30.95 10.97
CA ALA A 79 6.52 -30.50 11.73
C ALA A 79 5.48 -29.76 10.88
N TYR A 80 5.83 -29.34 9.65
CA TYR A 80 4.95 -28.60 8.78
C TYR A 80 3.79 -29.47 8.28
N LYS A 81 2.64 -28.86 8.03
CA LYS A 81 1.42 -29.56 7.66
C LYS A 81 1.22 -29.55 6.17
N LEU A 82 0.90 -30.70 5.60
CA LEU A 82 0.49 -30.81 4.20
C LEU A 82 -0.86 -30.13 4.01
N ILE A 83 -0.96 -29.32 2.97
CA ILE A 83 -2.21 -28.76 2.45
C ILE A 83 -2.37 -29.16 0.99
N GLN A 84 -3.60 -29.47 0.59
CA GLN A 84 -3.95 -29.89 -0.76
C GLN A 84 -4.94 -28.91 -1.38
N PRO A 85 -5.08 -28.89 -2.72
CA PRO A 85 -6.17 -28.17 -3.36
C PRO A 85 -7.52 -28.54 -2.74
N ARG A 86 -8.38 -27.55 -2.57
CA ARG A 86 -9.70 -27.62 -1.90
C ARG A 86 -9.64 -27.65 -0.37
N ASP A 87 -8.47 -27.69 0.28
CA ASP A 87 -8.39 -27.47 1.73
C ASP A 87 -8.55 -25.98 2.06
N ILE A 88 -9.16 -25.68 3.20
CA ILE A 88 -9.17 -24.35 3.80
C ILE A 88 -8.07 -24.31 4.85
N ALA A 89 -7.25 -23.26 4.85
CA ALA A 89 -6.31 -23.06 5.93
C ALA A 89 -6.39 -21.64 6.49
N TYR A 90 -6.02 -21.50 7.77
CA TYR A 90 -5.96 -20.22 8.42
C TYR A 90 -4.75 -20.09 9.37
N ASN A 91 -4.25 -18.87 9.51
CA ASN A 91 -3.27 -18.51 10.50
C ASN A 91 -3.98 -18.26 11.84
N LYS A 92 -3.67 -19.06 12.87
CA LYS A 92 -4.32 -18.95 14.18
C LYS A 92 -4.23 -17.53 14.78
N MET A 93 -3.09 -16.87 14.61
CA MET A 93 -2.82 -15.55 15.20
C MET A 93 -3.43 -14.40 14.38
N ARG A 94 -3.78 -14.63 13.11
CA ARG A 94 -4.24 -13.59 12.17
C ARG A 94 -5.55 -13.91 11.46
N ALA A 95 -6.26 -14.97 11.88
CA ALA A 95 -7.57 -15.33 11.30
C ALA A 95 -8.59 -14.21 11.47
N TRP A 96 -8.54 -13.50 12.58
CA TRP A 96 -9.37 -12.34 12.89
C TRP A 96 -9.05 -11.11 12.02
N GLN A 97 -7.90 -11.10 11.35
CA GLN A 97 -7.53 -10.11 10.33
C GLN A 97 -7.86 -10.58 8.89
N GLY A 98 -8.40 -11.79 8.73
CA GLY A 98 -8.76 -12.36 7.43
C GLY A 98 -7.69 -13.30 6.83
N ALA A 99 -6.65 -13.68 7.58
CA ALA A 99 -5.67 -14.66 7.13
C ALA A 99 -6.26 -16.09 7.15
N ILE A 100 -7.17 -16.33 6.22
CA ILE A 100 -7.88 -17.59 5.99
C ILE A 100 -8.23 -17.72 4.50
N GLY A 101 -8.27 -18.95 3.97
CA GLY A 101 -8.72 -19.16 2.60
C GLY A 101 -8.57 -20.58 2.09
N GLU A 102 -9.08 -20.80 0.90
CA GLU A 102 -8.92 -22.02 0.13
C GLU A 102 -7.51 -22.13 -0.44
N SER A 103 -6.95 -23.33 -0.47
CA SER A 103 -5.76 -23.64 -1.26
C SER A 103 -6.15 -24.16 -2.65
N THR A 104 -5.58 -23.55 -3.67
CA THR A 104 -5.55 -24.09 -5.04
C THR A 104 -4.25 -24.84 -5.32
N LEU A 105 -3.30 -24.80 -4.37
CA LEU A 105 -1.97 -25.38 -4.47
C LEU A 105 -1.81 -26.55 -3.51
N ARG A 106 -0.92 -27.49 -3.88
CA ARG A 106 -0.39 -28.50 -2.98
C ARG A 106 0.96 -28.00 -2.43
N GLY A 107 1.19 -28.18 -1.12
CA GLY A 107 2.42 -27.77 -0.47
C GLY A 107 2.34 -27.92 1.05
N ILE A 108 3.29 -27.35 1.75
CA ILE A 108 3.34 -27.35 3.23
C ILE A 108 3.18 -25.94 3.80
N ILE A 109 2.55 -25.87 4.97
CA ILE A 109 2.35 -24.64 5.71
C ILE A 109 2.87 -24.77 7.14
N SER A 110 3.17 -23.62 7.77
CA SER A 110 3.68 -23.53 9.14
C SER A 110 2.84 -24.34 10.14
N PRO A 111 3.43 -24.95 11.18
CA PRO A 111 2.70 -25.59 12.27
C PRO A 111 1.73 -24.67 13.00
N ALA A 112 1.96 -23.37 12.95
CA ALA A 112 1.08 -22.36 13.53
C ALA A 112 -0.25 -22.23 12.79
N TYR A 113 -0.35 -22.72 11.55
CA TYR A 113 -1.57 -22.69 10.76
C TYR A 113 -2.42 -23.93 10.97
N VAL A 114 -3.70 -23.85 10.65
CA VAL A 114 -4.66 -24.93 10.77
C VAL A 114 -5.18 -25.26 9.39
N VAL A 115 -5.20 -26.55 9.06
CA VAL A 115 -5.76 -27.09 7.81
C VAL A 115 -7.09 -27.75 8.10
N MET A 116 -8.10 -27.37 7.34
CA MET A 116 -9.47 -27.86 7.41
C MET A 116 -9.89 -28.39 6.05
N ARG A 117 -10.39 -29.61 5.99
CA ARG A 117 -10.89 -30.26 4.78
C ARG A 117 -12.39 -30.40 4.84
N LEU A 118 -13.08 -30.09 3.75
CA LEU A 118 -14.52 -30.32 3.62
C LEU A 118 -14.88 -31.81 3.79
N ARG A 119 -15.94 -32.07 4.54
CA ARG A 119 -16.48 -33.44 4.72
C ARG A 119 -17.34 -33.87 3.56
N ASN A 120 -18.06 -32.92 2.97
CA ASN A 120 -18.89 -33.16 1.80
C ASN A 120 -18.11 -32.72 0.55
N ALA A 121 -17.95 -33.64 -0.40
CA ALA A 121 -17.25 -33.43 -1.66
C ALA A 121 -18.00 -32.47 -2.63
N ASP A 122 -19.32 -32.36 -2.47
CA ASP A 122 -20.19 -31.53 -3.32
C ASP A 122 -20.10 -30.05 -2.94
N ASP A 123 -19.64 -29.73 -1.71
CA ASP A 123 -19.45 -28.38 -1.28
C ASP A 123 -18.26 -27.70 -1.98
N LEU A 124 -18.38 -26.39 -2.18
CA LEU A 124 -17.37 -25.60 -2.86
C LEU A 124 -16.48 -24.86 -1.86
N PRO A 125 -15.19 -25.20 -1.74
CA PRO A 125 -14.25 -24.48 -0.87
C PRO A 125 -14.18 -22.99 -1.19
N ARG A 126 -14.38 -22.63 -2.45
CA ARG A 126 -14.37 -21.23 -2.91
C ARG A 126 -15.48 -20.39 -2.31
N TYR A 127 -16.65 -20.98 -2.01
CA TYR A 127 -17.70 -20.30 -1.28
C TYR A 127 -17.25 -19.96 0.14
N PHE A 128 -16.67 -20.89 0.86
CA PHE A 128 -16.14 -20.68 2.21
C PHE A 128 -14.95 -19.75 2.22
N HIS A 129 -14.10 -19.77 1.19
CA HIS A 129 -13.04 -18.78 0.99
C HIS A 129 -13.60 -17.35 1.01
N HIS A 130 -14.63 -17.09 0.22
CA HIS A 130 -15.26 -15.78 0.18
C HIS A 130 -15.94 -15.43 1.50
N LEU A 131 -16.64 -16.36 2.13
CA LEU A 131 -17.36 -16.16 3.38
C LEU A 131 -16.42 -15.81 4.53
N TYR A 132 -15.35 -16.60 4.72
CA TYR A 132 -14.44 -16.44 5.85
C TYR A 132 -13.50 -15.24 5.72
N ARG A 133 -13.43 -14.62 4.57
CA ARG A 133 -12.68 -13.39 4.34
C ARG A 133 -13.54 -12.12 4.42
N THR A 134 -14.80 -12.25 4.81
CA THR A 134 -15.67 -11.09 5.05
C THR A 134 -15.33 -10.37 6.36
N PRO A 135 -15.53 -9.04 6.43
CA PRO A 135 -15.34 -8.30 7.68
C PRO A 135 -16.24 -8.81 8.83
N GLN A 136 -17.41 -9.35 8.50
CA GLN A 136 -18.33 -9.93 9.49
C GLN A 136 -17.73 -11.19 10.13
N PHE A 137 -17.18 -12.10 9.31
CA PHE A 137 -16.50 -13.27 9.84
C PHE A 137 -15.21 -12.91 10.59
N ALA A 138 -14.46 -11.91 10.13
CA ALA A 138 -13.27 -11.43 10.82
C ALA A 138 -13.60 -11.01 12.27
N LYS A 139 -14.69 -10.25 12.48
CA LYS A 139 -15.18 -9.88 13.81
C LYS A 139 -15.64 -11.09 14.64
N GLU A 140 -16.26 -12.07 14.01
CA GLU A 140 -16.63 -13.32 14.70
C GLU A 140 -15.38 -14.13 15.08
N ALA A 141 -14.40 -14.25 14.20
CA ALA A 141 -13.12 -14.88 14.50
C ALA A 141 -12.36 -14.16 15.62
N GLU A 142 -12.43 -12.82 15.67
CA GLU A 142 -11.92 -12.01 16.77
C GLU A 142 -12.60 -12.37 18.11
N ARG A 143 -13.92 -12.45 18.12
CA ARG A 143 -14.71 -12.83 19.32
C ARG A 143 -14.32 -14.20 19.89
N TRP A 144 -13.92 -15.13 19.04
CA TRP A 144 -13.48 -16.47 19.41
C TRP A 144 -11.95 -16.60 19.60
N SER A 145 -11.20 -15.49 19.44
CA SER A 145 -9.76 -15.46 19.65
C SER A 145 -9.43 -15.00 21.05
N TYR A 146 -8.46 -15.66 21.68
CA TYR A 146 -8.07 -15.40 23.06
C TYR A 146 -6.56 -15.21 23.16
N GLY A 147 -6.13 -14.24 23.96
CA GLY A 147 -4.75 -13.91 24.28
C GLY A 147 -4.72 -12.77 25.29
N ILE A 148 -3.58 -12.55 25.95
CA ILE A 148 -3.42 -11.49 26.94
C ILE A 148 -3.44 -10.11 26.29
N THR A 149 -2.83 -10.01 25.10
CA THR A 149 -2.78 -8.81 24.26
C THR A 149 -3.23 -9.17 22.85
N SER A 150 -3.60 -8.18 22.03
CA SER A 150 -4.14 -8.41 20.67
C SER A 150 -3.17 -9.12 19.74
N ASP A 151 -1.87 -8.92 19.91
CA ASP A 151 -0.80 -9.61 19.19
C ASP A 151 -0.67 -11.10 19.55
N MET A 152 -1.20 -11.51 20.71
CA MET A 152 -1.27 -12.91 21.16
C MET A 152 -2.63 -13.57 20.93
N TRP A 153 -3.59 -12.88 20.35
CA TRP A 153 -4.90 -13.47 20.06
C TRP A 153 -4.78 -14.65 19.10
N SER A 154 -5.45 -15.73 19.43
CA SER A 154 -5.36 -16.97 18.67
C SER A 154 -6.72 -17.65 18.51
N LEU A 155 -7.17 -17.83 17.29
CA LEU A 155 -8.33 -18.65 16.96
C LEU A 155 -7.92 -20.12 16.97
N ARG A 156 -8.16 -20.78 18.09
CA ARG A 156 -7.84 -22.21 18.23
C ARG A 156 -8.78 -23.08 17.40
N PRO A 157 -8.32 -24.29 16.93
CA PRO A 157 -9.16 -25.18 16.13
C PRO A 157 -10.50 -25.54 16.81
N GLU A 158 -10.49 -25.69 18.14
CA GLU A 158 -11.68 -26.02 18.92
C GLU A 158 -12.72 -24.90 18.83
N HIS A 159 -12.28 -23.64 18.89
CA HIS A 159 -13.15 -22.48 18.80
C HIS A 159 -13.66 -22.30 17.37
N PHE A 160 -12.80 -22.40 16.35
CA PHE A 160 -13.23 -22.35 14.94
C PHE A 160 -14.32 -23.39 14.66
N LYS A 161 -14.18 -24.62 15.17
CA LYS A 161 -15.15 -25.72 15.02
C LYS A 161 -16.53 -25.42 15.62
N MET A 162 -16.61 -24.47 16.57
CA MET A 162 -17.88 -24.08 17.24
C MET A 162 -18.62 -22.95 16.51
N ILE A 163 -17.94 -22.20 15.62
CA ILE A 163 -18.58 -21.14 14.86
C ILE A 163 -19.60 -21.74 13.90
N TYR A 164 -20.81 -21.19 13.89
CA TYR A 164 -21.87 -21.58 12.97
C TYR A 164 -21.71 -20.84 11.64
N THR A 165 -21.83 -21.57 10.56
CA THR A 165 -21.62 -21.11 9.20
C THR A 165 -22.85 -21.39 8.34
N PRO A 166 -23.31 -20.43 7.51
CA PRO A 166 -24.39 -20.67 6.55
C PRO A 166 -23.90 -21.54 5.41
N GLU A 167 -24.68 -22.54 5.06
CA GLU A 167 -24.39 -23.50 4.01
C GLU A 167 -25.57 -23.52 3.01
N PRO A 168 -25.43 -22.79 1.89
CA PRO A 168 -26.34 -22.90 0.75
C PRO A 168 -26.31 -24.30 0.13
N PRO A 169 -27.34 -24.74 -0.58
CA PRO A 169 -27.26 -25.91 -1.42
C PRO A 169 -26.10 -25.85 -2.43
N PRO A 170 -25.44 -26.98 -2.78
CA PRO A 170 -24.24 -26.95 -3.64
C PRO A 170 -24.41 -26.22 -4.97
N ASP A 171 -25.59 -26.33 -5.61
CA ASP A 171 -25.85 -25.60 -6.86
C ASP A 171 -25.93 -24.06 -6.65
N GLU A 172 -26.41 -23.64 -5.49
CA GLU A 172 -26.44 -22.23 -5.13
C GLU A 172 -25.03 -21.73 -4.74
N GLN A 173 -24.21 -22.56 -4.07
CA GLN A 173 -22.80 -22.26 -3.87
C GLN A 173 -22.07 -22.02 -5.22
N LYS A 174 -22.34 -22.85 -6.23
CA LYS A 174 -21.81 -22.68 -7.60
C LYS A 174 -22.26 -21.35 -8.22
N ALA A 175 -23.54 -21.00 -8.08
CA ALA A 175 -24.07 -19.75 -8.59
C ALA A 175 -23.43 -18.53 -7.91
N ILE A 176 -23.26 -18.57 -6.58
CA ILE A 176 -22.60 -17.55 -5.78
C ILE A 176 -21.14 -17.38 -6.23
N VAL A 177 -20.38 -18.45 -6.30
CA VAL A 177 -18.97 -18.42 -6.70
C VAL A 177 -18.83 -17.86 -8.10
N ARG A 178 -19.58 -18.38 -9.08
CA ARG A 178 -19.56 -17.90 -10.47
C ARG A 178 -19.88 -16.43 -10.57
N PHE A 179 -20.90 -15.97 -9.85
CA PHE A 179 -21.26 -14.54 -9.83
C PHE A 179 -20.16 -13.67 -9.25
N LEU A 180 -19.58 -14.08 -8.10
CA LEU A 180 -18.53 -13.32 -7.43
C LEU A 180 -17.25 -13.26 -8.25
N GLU A 181 -16.84 -14.34 -8.88
CA GLU A 181 -15.67 -14.37 -9.76
C GLU A 181 -15.85 -13.43 -10.96
N TRP A 182 -17.01 -13.46 -11.61
CA TRP A 182 -17.34 -12.55 -12.68
C TRP A 182 -17.35 -11.07 -12.20
N ALA A 183 -18.01 -10.79 -11.07
CA ALA A 183 -18.12 -9.44 -10.54
C ALA A 183 -16.74 -8.90 -10.12
N ASN A 184 -15.96 -9.70 -9.39
CA ASN A 184 -14.61 -9.34 -8.97
C ASN A 184 -13.69 -9.11 -10.18
N GLY A 185 -13.73 -9.98 -11.20
CA GLY A 185 -12.96 -9.78 -12.42
C GLY A 185 -13.28 -8.48 -13.16
N ARG A 186 -14.54 -8.04 -13.15
CA ARG A 186 -14.94 -6.74 -13.72
C ARG A 186 -14.44 -5.56 -12.89
N LEU A 187 -14.53 -5.66 -11.56
CA LEU A 187 -14.04 -4.64 -10.65
C LEU A 187 -12.52 -4.49 -10.77
N ASP A 188 -11.78 -5.61 -10.85
CA ASP A 188 -10.34 -5.60 -11.03
C ASP A 188 -9.93 -4.96 -12.35
N ARG A 189 -10.62 -5.28 -13.46
CA ARG A 189 -10.38 -4.62 -14.75
C ARG A 189 -10.63 -3.10 -14.66
N ALA A 190 -11.70 -2.67 -13.99
CA ALA A 190 -11.99 -1.25 -13.81
C ALA A 190 -10.93 -0.53 -12.96
N ILE A 191 -10.48 -1.16 -11.86
CA ILE A 191 -9.42 -0.61 -11.00
C ILE A 191 -8.09 -0.52 -11.78
N ARG A 192 -7.69 -1.57 -12.50
CA ARG A 192 -6.48 -1.54 -13.33
C ARG A 192 -6.53 -0.45 -14.41
N ALA A 193 -7.68 -0.30 -15.09
CA ALA A 193 -7.85 0.77 -16.08
C ALA A 193 -7.67 2.16 -15.46
N LYS A 194 -8.27 2.42 -14.27
CA LYS A 194 -8.11 3.69 -13.56
C LYS A 194 -6.67 3.94 -13.10
N ARG A 195 -5.98 2.93 -12.58
CA ARG A 195 -4.55 3.02 -12.24
C ARG A 195 -3.69 3.36 -13.44
N LYS A 196 -3.96 2.75 -14.60
CA LYS A 196 -3.27 3.09 -15.86
C LYS A 196 -3.48 4.54 -16.26
N VAL A 197 -4.70 5.06 -16.12
CA VAL A 197 -4.99 6.49 -16.39
C VAL A 197 -4.23 7.39 -15.41
N ILE A 198 -4.18 7.05 -14.11
CA ILE A 198 -3.39 7.79 -13.11
C ILE A 198 -1.90 7.81 -13.49
N ALA A 199 -1.34 6.68 -13.92
CA ALA A 199 0.05 6.62 -14.37
C ALA A 199 0.31 7.55 -15.55
N LEU A 200 -0.54 7.53 -16.58
CA LEU A 200 -0.43 8.42 -17.75
C LEU A 200 -0.58 9.91 -17.36
N LEU A 201 -1.49 10.24 -16.45
CA LEU A 201 -1.65 11.61 -15.95
C LEU A 201 -0.40 12.08 -15.18
N ASN A 202 0.23 11.20 -14.39
CA ASN A 202 1.48 11.50 -13.73
C ASN A 202 2.64 11.71 -14.74
N GLU A 203 2.70 10.91 -15.80
CA GLU A 203 3.67 11.12 -16.88
C GLU A 203 3.45 12.46 -17.58
N GLN A 204 2.19 12.81 -17.89
CA GLN A 204 1.83 14.11 -18.48
C GLN A 204 2.25 15.26 -17.56
N LYS A 205 1.96 15.17 -16.27
CA LYS A 205 2.38 16.15 -15.26
C LYS A 205 3.91 16.33 -15.26
N GLN A 206 4.65 15.22 -15.26
CA GLN A 206 6.11 15.28 -15.32
C GLN A 206 6.64 15.90 -16.63
N ALA A 207 5.99 15.66 -17.75
CA ALA A 207 6.36 16.27 -19.03
C ALA A 207 6.11 17.80 -19.03
N ILE A 208 5.00 18.26 -18.45
CA ILE A 208 4.70 19.69 -18.28
C ILE A 208 5.78 20.36 -17.42
N ILE A 209 6.05 19.80 -16.22
CA ILE A 209 7.07 20.31 -15.32
C ILE A 209 8.43 20.32 -16.00
N HIS A 210 8.85 19.23 -16.61
CA HIS A 210 10.14 19.11 -17.27
C HIS A 210 10.30 20.16 -18.37
N ARG A 211 9.30 20.33 -19.25
CA ARG A 211 9.33 21.33 -20.31
C ARG A 211 9.46 22.75 -19.75
N ALA A 212 8.64 23.10 -18.78
CA ALA A 212 8.65 24.45 -18.18
C ALA A 212 9.98 24.74 -17.46
N ILE A 213 10.53 23.78 -16.73
CA ILE A 213 11.82 23.92 -16.01
C ILE A 213 13.01 23.97 -16.96
N THR A 214 12.97 23.34 -18.14
CA THR A 214 14.14 23.28 -19.06
C THR A 214 14.08 24.26 -20.20
N ARG A 215 12.88 24.69 -20.63
CA ARG A 215 12.66 25.51 -21.82
C ARG A 215 11.96 26.84 -21.52
N GLY A 216 11.49 27.05 -20.27
CA GLY A 216 10.64 28.18 -19.93
C GLY A 216 9.25 28.05 -20.53
N ILE A 217 8.51 29.16 -20.50
CA ILE A 217 7.11 29.24 -20.97
C ILE A 217 6.98 29.86 -22.36
N ASP A 218 7.98 30.59 -22.83
CA ASP A 218 8.00 31.23 -24.16
C ASP A 218 8.79 30.37 -25.17
N PRO A 219 8.13 29.77 -26.16
CA PRO A 219 8.79 28.92 -27.15
C PRO A 219 9.66 29.71 -28.18
N SER A 220 9.55 31.04 -28.21
CA SER A 220 10.29 31.90 -29.16
C SER A 220 11.70 32.27 -28.69
N VAL A 221 12.03 31.98 -27.44
CA VAL A 221 13.34 32.32 -26.86
C VAL A 221 14.46 31.53 -27.51
N PRO A 222 15.55 32.19 -27.94
CA PRO A 222 16.72 31.49 -28.48
C PRO A 222 17.33 30.55 -27.43
N LEU A 223 17.85 29.43 -27.91
CA LEU A 223 18.44 28.38 -27.09
C LEU A 223 19.94 28.33 -27.22
N LYS A 224 20.63 27.81 -26.20
CA LYS A 224 22.07 27.46 -26.23
C LYS A 224 22.30 26.06 -25.70
N PRO A 225 23.34 25.35 -26.13
CA PRO A 225 23.73 24.07 -25.57
C PRO A 225 24.00 24.22 -24.05
N SER A 226 23.51 23.25 -23.25
CA SER A 226 23.80 23.21 -21.82
C SER A 226 25.13 22.56 -21.48
N ASP A 227 25.78 21.90 -22.46
CA ASP A 227 26.95 21.03 -22.30
C ASP A 227 26.70 19.81 -21.39
N ILE A 228 25.44 19.53 -21.10
CA ILE A 228 25.02 18.36 -20.35
C ILE A 228 24.18 17.44 -21.28
N PRO A 229 24.67 16.25 -21.66
CA PRO A 229 24.04 15.43 -22.70
C PRO A 229 22.56 15.09 -22.47
N TRP A 230 22.18 14.83 -21.23
CA TRP A 230 20.80 14.46 -20.90
C TRP A 230 19.86 15.67 -20.69
N LEU A 231 20.39 16.89 -20.61
CA LEU A 231 19.58 18.12 -20.45
C LEU A 231 19.25 18.76 -21.81
N GLY A 232 20.18 18.69 -22.76
CA GLY A 232 20.02 19.32 -24.07
C GLY A 232 20.17 20.85 -24.02
N ASP A 233 19.44 21.56 -24.90
CA ASP A 233 19.52 23.02 -24.98
C ASP A 233 18.61 23.70 -23.94
N ILE A 234 19.05 24.86 -23.45
CA ILE A 234 18.36 25.73 -22.50
C ILE A 234 18.22 27.16 -23.07
N PRO A 235 17.30 28.00 -22.56
CA PRO A 235 17.19 29.40 -22.96
C PRO A 235 18.52 30.14 -22.86
N LEU A 236 18.86 30.94 -23.89
CA LEU A 236 20.16 31.61 -24.04
C LEU A 236 20.50 32.49 -22.84
N HIS A 237 19.49 33.17 -22.27
CA HIS A 237 19.67 34.12 -21.17
C HIS A 237 19.71 33.45 -19.79
N TRP A 238 19.43 32.14 -19.69
CA TRP A 238 19.50 31.44 -18.39
C TRP A 238 20.94 31.18 -17.98
N GLU A 239 21.18 31.29 -16.67
CA GLU A 239 22.41 30.83 -16.03
C GLU A 239 22.25 29.38 -15.53
N MET A 240 23.38 28.71 -15.32
CA MET A 240 23.42 27.37 -14.73
C MET A 240 24.57 27.25 -13.71
N PRO A 241 24.47 27.95 -12.57
CA PRO A 241 25.50 27.90 -11.54
C PRO A 241 25.50 26.56 -10.78
N LEU A 242 26.56 26.32 -10.01
CA LEU A 242 26.57 25.30 -8.98
C LEU A 242 25.60 25.70 -7.85
N PHE A 243 24.84 24.73 -7.33
CA PHE A 243 23.86 25.00 -6.28
C PHE A 243 24.50 25.62 -5.02
N GLY A 244 25.76 25.25 -4.73
CA GLY A 244 26.52 25.84 -3.63
C GLY A 244 26.60 27.38 -3.66
N ARG A 245 26.51 28.02 -4.85
CA ARG A 245 26.48 29.49 -4.97
C ARG A 245 25.17 30.10 -4.44
N LEU A 246 24.07 29.38 -4.61
CA LEU A 246 22.71 29.79 -4.24
C LEU A 246 22.34 29.42 -2.80
N LEU A 247 23.13 28.56 -2.15
CA LEU A 247 22.90 28.11 -0.79
C LEU A 247 23.56 29.01 0.23
N ARG A 248 22.77 29.53 1.18
CA ARG A 248 23.26 30.18 2.42
C ARG A 248 23.69 29.11 3.44
N GLY A 249 23.10 27.91 3.39
CA GLY A 249 23.42 26.79 4.27
C GLY A 249 22.64 25.53 3.98
N VAL A 250 23.18 24.41 4.47
CA VAL A 250 22.50 23.11 4.50
C VAL A 250 22.55 22.64 5.95
N GLU A 251 21.41 22.65 6.60
CA GLU A 251 21.28 22.31 8.01
C GLU A 251 20.80 20.86 8.13
N GLN A 252 21.32 20.14 9.11
CA GLN A 252 20.93 18.77 9.40
C GLN A 252 20.24 18.72 10.74
N GLY A 253 19.19 17.90 10.83
CA GLY A 253 18.45 17.71 12.06
C GLY A 253 19.09 16.71 13.02
N TRP A 254 18.36 16.35 14.03
CA TRP A 254 18.75 15.48 15.10
C TRP A 254 17.62 14.47 15.39
N SER A 255 17.97 13.21 15.60
CA SER A 255 17.02 12.16 15.95
C SER A 255 17.18 11.78 17.42
N PRO A 256 16.30 12.30 18.29
CA PRO A 256 16.27 11.95 19.70
C PRO A 256 15.76 10.55 19.94
N VAL A 257 15.95 10.04 21.15
CA VAL A 257 15.21 8.87 21.63
C VAL A 257 13.73 9.17 21.61
N GLY A 258 12.95 8.36 20.90
CA GLY A 258 11.50 8.50 20.80
C GLY A 258 10.80 8.32 22.14
N ALA A 259 9.59 8.82 22.24
CA ALA A 259 8.64 8.47 23.29
C ALA A 259 7.50 7.66 22.67
N GLU A 260 6.90 6.78 23.46
CA GLU A 260 5.67 6.06 23.07
C GLU A 260 4.44 6.81 23.59
N GLY A 261 3.29 6.65 22.92
CA GLY A 261 2.00 7.19 23.33
C GLY A 261 1.51 8.38 22.52
N GLU A 262 0.36 8.92 22.92
CA GLU A 262 -0.26 10.07 22.27
C GLU A 262 0.56 11.36 22.44
N ILE A 263 0.58 12.16 21.37
CA ILE A 263 1.33 13.42 21.33
C ILE A 263 0.55 14.52 22.05
N ALA A 264 1.06 14.97 23.18
CA ALA A 264 0.47 16.11 23.90
C ALA A 264 0.70 17.43 23.12
N LEU A 265 -0.19 18.41 23.31
CA LEU A 265 -0.15 19.69 22.60
C LEU A 265 1.15 20.47 22.81
N ASP A 266 1.76 20.38 23.99
CA ASP A 266 2.98 21.07 24.38
C ASP A 266 4.27 20.26 24.15
N GLN A 267 4.15 19.02 23.65
CA GLN A 267 5.25 18.09 23.47
C GLN A 267 6.01 18.36 22.16
N TRP A 268 7.34 18.31 22.24
CA TRP A 268 8.18 18.31 21.07
C TRP A 268 8.00 17.06 20.22
N THR A 269 8.05 17.23 18.92
CA THR A 269 7.95 16.16 17.92
C THR A 269 9.13 16.24 16.96
N VAL A 270 9.45 15.11 16.34
CA VAL A 270 10.47 15.01 15.29
C VAL A 270 9.84 14.49 14.02
N LEU A 271 10.21 15.07 12.87
CA LEU A 271 9.76 14.62 11.56
C LEU A 271 10.22 13.18 11.28
N THR A 272 9.35 12.40 10.64
CA THR A 272 9.74 11.14 10.01
C THR A 272 10.12 11.36 8.55
N LEU A 273 10.75 10.37 7.89
CA LEU A 273 11.05 10.46 6.45
C LEU A 273 9.79 10.61 5.58
N SER A 274 8.67 10.07 6.04
CA SER A 274 7.38 10.15 5.33
C SER A 274 6.78 11.56 5.31
N SER A 275 7.27 12.48 6.14
CA SER A 275 6.84 13.88 6.13
C SER A 275 7.25 14.64 4.86
N VAL A 276 8.29 14.16 4.15
CA VAL A 276 8.78 14.74 2.89
C VAL A 276 8.51 13.75 1.76
N ARG A 277 7.55 14.07 0.89
CA ARG A 277 7.13 13.16 -0.17
C ARG A 277 6.87 13.91 -1.48
N ARG A 278 7.77 13.79 -2.46
CA ARG A 278 7.61 14.26 -3.85
C ARG A 278 6.93 15.62 -4.00
N GLY A 279 7.43 16.64 -3.31
CA GLY A 279 6.93 18.01 -3.36
C GLY A 279 5.87 18.35 -2.30
N THR A 280 5.39 17.37 -1.56
CA THR A 280 4.36 17.56 -0.55
C THR A 280 4.93 17.38 0.85
N PHE A 281 4.60 18.28 1.76
CA PHE A 281 4.86 18.15 3.19
C PHE A 281 3.64 17.53 3.88
N ASN A 282 3.85 16.48 4.68
CA ASN A 282 2.81 15.89 5.52
C ASN A 282 3.07 16.21 7.00
N PRO A 283 2.32 17.12 7.62
CA PRO A 283 2.52 17.52 9.01
C PRO A 283 2.14 16.45 10.03
N SER A 284 1.41 15.40 9.62
CA SER A 284 0.98 14.31 10.51
C SER A 284 2.06 13.25 10.71
N GLU A 285 3.08 13.23 9.85
CA GLU A 285 4.16 12.26 9.86
C GLU A 285 5.27 12.66 10.84
N ILE A 286 4.95 12.60 12.12
CA ILE A 286 5.79 13.01 13.24
C ILE A 286 5.81 11.95 14.34
N LYS A 287 6.88 11.95 15.14
CA LYS A 287 6.99 11.11 16.34
C LYS A 287 7.19 11.95 17.58
N PRO A 288 6.66 11.58 18.74
CA PRO A 288 6.88 12.31 19.98
C PRO A 288 8.33 12.18 20.43
N VAL A 289 8.87 13.29 20.96
CA VAL A 289 10.19 13.34 21.57
C VAL A 289 10.04 13.19 23.09
N SER A 290 10.98 12.47 23.70
CA SER A 290 10.99 12.33 25.17
C SER A 290 11.03 13.70 25.86
N ARG A 291 10.19 13.92 26.86
CA ARG A 291 10.15 15.17 27.66
C ARG A 291 11.48 15.49 28.38
N LYS A 292 12.35 14.46 28.55
CA LYS A 292 13.68 14.61 29.14
C LYS A 292 14.76 15.03 28.14
N ALA A 293 14.44 15.06 26.84
CA ALA A 293 15.39 15.41 25.81
C ALA A 293 15.67 16.92 25.78
N THR A 294 16.94 17.28 25.73
CA THR A 294 17.36 18.68 25.49
C THR A 294 17.38 18.92 24.00
N ILE A 295 16.50 19.78 23.52
CA ILE A 295 16.37 20.08 22.08
C ILE A 295 17.49 21.06 21.66
N PRO A 296 18.31 20.72 20.65
CA PRO A 296 19.29 21.66 20.09
C PRO A 296 18.59 22.90 19.52
N SER A 297 19.22 24.06 19.67
CA SER A 297 18.70 25.28 19.09
C SER A 297 18.79 25.29 17.56
N GLY A 298 17.84 25.94 16.89
CA GLY A 298 17.88 26.18 15.45
C GLY A 298 17.40 25.02 14.56
N ILE A 299 16.98 23.89 15.11
CA ILE A 299 16.48 22.76 14.33
C ILE A 299 14.96 22.66 14.26
N GLU A 300 14.23 23.56 14.91
CA GLU A 300 12.77 23.67 14.74
C GLU A 300 12.44 24.07 13.31
N ILE A 301 11.42 23.43 12.73
CA ILE A 301 10.95 23.73 11.38
C ILE A 301 9.92 24.85 11.40
N HIS A 302 9.87 25.62 10.31
CA HIS A 302 8.90 26.69 10.13
C HIS A 302 8.33 26.63 8.72
N ASP A 303 7.12 27.17 8.55
CA ASP A 303 6.52 27.29 7.23
C ASP A 303 7.43 28.09 6.30
N GLY A 304 7.58 27.59 5.06
CA GLY A 304 8.54 28.13 4.09
C GLY A 304 9.90 27.42 4.08
N ASP A 305 10.24 26.61 5.08
CA ASP A 305 11.49 25.83 5.05
C ASP A 305 11.48 24.84 3.89
N ILE A 306 12.60 24.72 3.16
CA ILE A 306 12.80 23.74 2.11
C ILE A 306 13.47 22.52 2.72
N LEU A 307 12.80 21.38 2.69
CA LEU A 307 13.31 20.12 3.23
C LEU A 307 13.70 19.16 2.11
N LEU A 308 14.80 18.42 2.30
CA LEU A 308 15.29 17.41 1.37
C LEU A 308 15.71 16.15 2.12
N THR A 309 15.22 14.98 1.72
CA THR A 309 15.59 13.70 2.35
C THR A 309 17.05 13.35 2.03
N ARG A 310 17.87 13.26 3.07
CA ARG A 310 19.27 12.89 2.98
C ARG A 310 19.47 11.40 2.67
N SER A 311 18.64 10.55 3.25
CA SER A 311 18.70 9.10 3.13
C SER A 311 17.28 8.54 3.08
N ASN A 312 17.03 7.67 2.11
CA ASN A 312 15.74 7.00 1.94
C ASN A 312 15.93 5.79 1.01
N THR A 313 14.84 5.12 0.61
CA THR A 313 14.88 4.16 -0.50
C THR A 313 15.39 4.82 -1.78
N ARG A 314 15.81 4.02 -2.75
CA ARG A 314 16.46 4.51 -3.98
C ARG A 314 15.58 5.46 -4.79
N ASP A 315 14.28 5.25 -4.78
CA ASP A 315 13.29 6.08 -5.49
C ASP A 315 12.88 7.34 -4.73
N ARG A 316 13.15 7.40 -3.41
CA ARG A 316 12.75 8.51 -2.52
C ARG A 316 13.92 9.31 -1.95
N VAL A 317 15.16 8.87 -2.11
CA VAL A 317 16.33 9.66 -1.68
C VAL A 317 16.37 10.96 -2.46
N GLY A 318 16.56 12.09 -1.76
CA GLY A 318 16.52 13.42 -2.34
C GLY A 318 15.12 13.93 -2.67
N ASP A 319 14.06 13.32 -2.14
CA ASP A 319 12.73 13.94 -2.16
C ASP A 319 12.78 15.28 -1.45
N VAL A 320 12.09 16.27 -2.02
CA VAL A 320 12.12 17.66 -1.55
C VAL A 320 10.71 18.20 -1.43
N CYS A 321 10.46 19.06 -0.45
CA CYS A 321 9.20 19.80 -0.29
C CYS A 321 9.43 21.16 0.40
N ILE A 322 8.39 21.99 0.38
CA ILE A 322 8.29 23.21 1.21
C ILE A 322 7.36 22.90 2.39
N VAL A 323 7.79 23.25 3.59
CA VAL A 323 6.98 23.13 4.80
C VAL A 323 5.78 24.05 4.72
N ARG A 324 4.60 23.52 4.98
CA ARG A 324 3.33 24.26 5.07
C ARG A 324 2.48 23.68 6.19
N ASN A 325 1.82 24.53 6.95
CA ASN A 325 0.98 24.14 8.08
C ASN A 325 1.72 23.27 9.12
N SER A 326 2.97 23.64 9.41
CA SER A 326 3.79 22.93 10.39
C SER A 326 3.21 23.07 11.80
N ARG A 327 3.33 22.00 12.59
CA ARG A 327 3.03 22.05 14.00
C ARG A 327 4.20 22.72 14.74
N ASN A 328 3.89 23.64 15.63
CA ASN A 328 4.88 24.23 16.54
C ASN A 328 5.59 23.13 17.35
N ARG A 329 6.86 23.36 17.71
CA ARG A 329 7.70 22.39 18.43
C ARG A 329 7.93 21.10 17.65
N THR A 330 8.10 21.22 16.34
CA THR A 330 8.51 20.12 15.47
C THR A 330 9.92 20.36 14.98
N ILE A 331 10.80 19.36 15.14
CA ILE A 331 12.20 19.44 14.76
C ILE A 331 12.53 18.56 13.56
N LEU A 332 13.61 18.95 12.87
CA LEU A 332 14.23 18.14 11.81
C LEU A 332 14.83 16.87 12.37
N CYS A 333 14.63 15.72 11.70
CA CYS A 333 15.41 14.51 11.98
C CYS A 333 16.76 14.53 11.25
N ASP A 334 17.68 13.65 11.65
CA ASP A 334 19.03 13.53 11.08
C ASP A 334 19.06 13.03 9.63
N LEU A 335 17.95 12.46 9.14
CA LEU A 335 17.78 11.96 7.78
C LEU A 335 17.17 12.98 6.80
N ILE A 336 16.92 14.21 7.26
CA ILE A 336 16.39 15.31 6.46
C ILE A 336 17.31 16.49 6.57
N TYR A 337 17.64 17.12 5.43
CA TYR A 337 18.31 18.40 5.36
C TYR A 337 17.29 19.51 5.20
N ARG A 338 17.57 20.67 5.81
CA ARG A 338 16.94 21.94 5.48
C ARG A 338 17.87 22.77 4.63
N LEU A 339 17.38 23.20 3.47
CA LEU A 339 18.13 24.02 2.52
C LEU A 339 17.81 25.49 2.76
N ARG A 340 18.82 26.28 3.09
CA ARG A 340 18.72 27.74 3.18
C ARG A 340 19.23 28.33 1.88
N VAL A 341 18.35 28.93 1.10
CA VAL A 341 18.66 29.50 -0.21
C VAL A 341 18.69 31.04 -0.17
N SER A 342 19.20 31.65 -1.23
CA SER A 342 19.16 33.10 -1.45
C SER A 342 17.80 33.48 -2.03
N ASP A 343 16.94 34.08 -1.22
CA ASP A 343 15.58 34.48 -1.61
C ASP A 343 15.55 35.54 -2.73
N SER A 344 16.66 36.26 -2.95
CA SER A 344 16.77 37.22 -4.03
C SER A 344 17.12 36.62 -5.39
N GLU A 345 17.62 35.36 -5.43
CA GLU A 345 18.09 34.74 -6.65
C GLU A 345 17.20 33.56 -7.06
N ILE A 346 16.60 32.83 -6.12
CA ILE A 346 15.84 31.61 -6.41
C ILE A 346 14.52 31.54 -5.66
N VAL A 347 13.45 31.26 -6.40
CA VAL A 347 12.11 31.03 -5.86
C VAL A 347 12.06 29.61 -5.31
N PRO A 348 11.64 29.41 -4.04
CA PRO A 348 11.60 28.07 -3.41
C PRO A 348 10.79 27.05 -4.19
N GLU A 349 9.62 27.41 -4.69
CA GLU A 349 8.74 26.54 -5.48
C GLU A 349 9.39 26.10 -6.80
N PHE A 350 10.09 27.05 -7.48
CA PHE A 350 10.83 26.74 -8.70
C PHE A 350 11.95 25.73 -8.43
N LEU A 351 12.71 25.92 -7.35
CA LEU A 351 13.74 24.97 -6.93
C LEU A 351 13.17 23.58 -6.66
N VAL A 352 12.05 23.50 -5.95
CA VAL A 352 11.38 22.21 -5.67
C VAL A 352 10.96 21.53 -6.95
N TYR A 353 10.32 22.23 -7.89
CA TYR A 353 9.97 21.66 -9.20
C TYR A 353 11.20 21.19 -9.97
N GLN A 354 12.29 21.95 -9.93
CA GLN A 354 13.53 21.57 -10.61
C GLN A 354 14.15 20.31 -10.02
N LEU A 355 14.26 20.21 -8.68
CA LEU A 355 14.85 19.04 -8.02
C LEU A 355 13.99 17.77 -8.21
N LEU A 356 12.66 17.91 -8.31
CA LEU A 356 11.74 16.81 -8.59
C LEU A 356 11.64 16.45 -10.08
N SER A 357 12.06 17.34 -10.97
CA SER A 357 12.08 17.09 -12.40
C SER A 357 13.15 16.04 -12.78
N ARG A 358 13.10 15.54 -14.01
CA ARG A 358 14.15 14.63 -14.53
C ARG A 358 15.55 15.21 -14.41
N VAL A 359 15.68 16.54 -14.50
CA VAL A 359 16.96 17.27 -14.37
C VAL A 359 17.56 17.13 -12.98
N GLY A 360 16.76 17.38 -11.95
CA GLY A 360 17.17 17.22 -10.55
C GLY A 360 17.38 15.74 -10.20
N ARG A 361 16.42 14.88 -10.55
CA ARG A 361 16.49 13.45 -10.23
C ARG A 361 17.71 12.77 -10.83
N ALA A 362 18.12 13.09 -12.05
CA ALA A 362 19.31 12.52 -12.68
C ALA A 362 20.59 12.78 -11.85
N GLN A 363 20.77 14.00 -11.32
CA GLN A 363 21.91 14.35 -10.47
C GLN A 363 21.83 13.64 -9.10
N ILE A 364 20.64 13.65 -8.49
CA ILE A 364 20.37 12.98 -7.20
C ILE A 364 20.70 11.48 -7.29
N GLU A 365 20.20 10.80 -8.31
CA GLU A 365 20.39 9.36 -8.50
C GLU A 365 21.84 8.98 -8.83
N GLN A 366 22.56 9.86 -9.54
CA GLN A 366 23.97 9.69 -9.79
C GLN A 366 24.79 9.70 -8.49
N ASP A 367 24.53 10.66 -7.62
CA ASP A 367 25.25 10.83 -6.36
C ASP A 367 24.85 9.81 -5.29
N ALA A 368 23.61 9.32 -5.33
CA ALA A 368 23.10 8.32 -4.42
C ALA A 368 23.63 6.89 -4.67
N ARG A 369 24.32 6.63 -5.80
CA ARG A 369 24.82 5.29 -6.20
C ARG A 369 25.97 4.74 -5.33
N GLY A 370 26.66 5.58 -4.57
CA GLY A 370 27.92 5.23 -3.89
C GLY A 370 27.78 4.59 -2.50
N SER A 371 26.58 4.33 -2.00
CA SER A 371 26.38 3.80 -0.64
C SER A 371 25.77 2.39 -0.64
N SER A 372 26.30 1.53 0.27
CA SER A 372 25.90 0.12 0.39
C SER A 372 24.38 -0.11 0.41
N GLY A 373 23.93 -0.92 -0.47
CA GLY A 373 22.76 -1.79 -0.64
C GLY A 373 21.37 -1.33 -0.21
N THR A 374 21.11 -0.84 0.97
CA THR A 374 19.75 -0.75 1.50
C THR A 374 19.18 0.68 1.61
N MET A 375 19.99 1.68 1.94
CA MET A 375 19.56 3.07 2.06
C MET A 375 20.62 4.03 1.50
N PRO A 376 20.53 4.44 0.22
CA PRO A 376 21.45 5.41 -0.37
C PRO A 376 21.39 6.75 0.36
N LYS A 377 22.51 7.47 0.37
CA LYS A 377 22.67 8.73 1.09
C LYS A 377 23.25 9.82 0.19
N ILE A 378 22.77 11.04 0.38
CA ILE A 378 23.28 12.25 -0.25
C ILE A 378 24.04 13.06 0.79
N SER A 379 25.24 13.51 0.43
CA SER A 379 26.05 14.41 1.27
C SER A 379 25.78 15.88 0.94
N GLN A 380 26.09 16.78 1.86
CA GLN A 380 26.05 18.23 1.61
C GLN A 380 26.98 18.64 0.46
N ARG A 381 28.11 17.91 0.26
CA ARG A 381 29.01 18.14 -0.85
C ARG A 381 28.33 17.85 -2.19
N HIS A 382 27.58 16.76 -2.28
CA HIS A 382 26.80 16.41 -3.48
C HIS A 382 25.81 17.53 -3.79
N ILE A 383 25.00 17.96 -2.81
CA ILE A 383 24.02 19.03 -2.99
C ILE A 383 24.67 20.30 -3.54
N LYS A 384 25.82 20.71 -2.99
CA LYS A 384 26.55 21.91 -3.43
C LYS A 384 27.10 21.78 -4.85
N SER A 385 27.34 20.57 -5.37
CA SER A 385 27.87 20.34 -6.71
C SER A 385 26.81 20.24 -7.80
N TRP A 386 25.53 20.19 -7.48
CA TRP A 386 24.45 20.12 -8.46
C TRP A 386 24.38 21.40 -9.30
N ARG A 387 23.99 21.24 -10.57
CA ARG A 387 23.72 22.36 -11.47
C ARG A 387 22.26 22.77 -11.37
N ILE A 388 22.03 24.06 -11.19
CA ILE A 388 20.70 24.66 -11.06
C ILE A 388 20.44 25.56 -12.26
N LEU A 389 19.37 25.31 -13.01
CA LEU A 389 18.88 26.24 -14.01
C LEU A 389 18.34 27.48 -13.33
N LEU A 390 18.83 28.65 -13.72
CA LEU A 390 18.53 29.89 -13.04
C LEU A 390 18.01 30.95 -14.04
N PRO A 391 16.68 30.97 -14.30
CA PRO A 391 16.03 32.09 -14.97
C PRO A 391 16.07 33.36 -14.08
N PRO A 392 15.80 34.55 -14.63
CA PRO A 392 15.46 35.74 -13.82
C PRO A 392 14.29 35.43 -12.86
N THR A 393 14.31 36.04 -11.66
CA THR A 393 13.35 35.70 -10.58
C THR A 393 11.88 35.89 -10.99
N ASN A 394 11.57 36.91 -11.79
CA ASN A 394 10.23 37.11 -12.35
C ASN A 394 9.80 35.94 -13.25
N GLU A 395 10.71 35.48 -14.12
CA GLU A 395 10.44 34.32 -14.99
C GLU A 395 10.29 33.02 -14.19
N GLN A 396 11.06 32.84 -13.10
CA GLN A 396 10.85 31.70 -12.19
C GLN A 396 9.43 31.69 -11.62
N MET A 397 8.92 32.85 -11.17
CA MET A 397 7.54 32.99 -10.67
C MET A 397 6.50 32.65 -11.74
N ASP A 398 6.70 33.19 -12.97
CA ASP A 398 5.79 32.91 -14.09
C ASP A 398 5.80 31.42 -14.46
N ILE A 399 6.96 30.76 -14.44
CA ILE A 399 7.07 29.30 -14.65
C ILE A 399 6.33 28.54 -13.56
N VAL A 400 6.48 28.90 -12.30
CA VAL A 400 5.75 28.25 -11.18
C VAL A 400 4.24 28.40 -11.36
N HIS A 401 3.76 29.62 -11.59
CA HIS A 401 2.34 29.88 -11.83
C HIS A 401 1.80 29.09 -13.02
N ARG A 402 2.59 28.98 -14.09
CA ARG A 402 2.19 28.19 -15.25
C ARG A 402 2.13 26.69 -14.96
N ILE A 403 3.12 26.14 -14.26
CA ILE A 403 3.12 24.73 -13.83
C ILE A 403 1.91 24.43 -12.95
N ASP A 404 1.63 25.30 -11.97
CA ASP A 404 0.51 25.13 -11.05
C ASP A 404 -0.83 25.15 -11.81
N ALA A 405 -1.00 26.10 -12.74
CA ALA A 405 -2.20 26.21 -13.55
C ALA A 405 -2.41 24.99 -14.46
N ASP A 406 -1.36 24.53 -15.15
CA ASP A 406 -1.43 23.40 -16.09
C ASP A 406 -1.57 22.05 -15.34
N CYS A 407 -1.01 21.91 -14.12
CA CYS A 407 -1.08 20.71 -13.32
C CYS A 407 -2.36 20.60 -12.45
N ALA A 408 -3.00 21.69 -12.08
CA ALA A 408 -4.18 21.67 -11.22
C ALA A 408 -5.32 20.75 -11.74
N PRO A 409 -5.73 20.78 -13.03
CA PRO A 409 -6.75 19.88 -13.53
C PRO A 409 -6.31 18.41 -13.53
N ILE A 410 -5.01 18.14 -13.73
CA ILE A 410 -4.44 16.78 -13.69
C ILE A 410 -4.50 16.24 -12.25
N LEU A 411 -4.09 17.03 -11.27
CA LEU A 411 -4.15 16.65 -9.85
C LEU A 411 -5.59 16.39 -9.39
N THR A 412 -6.53 17.21 -9.83
CA THR A 412 -7.97 17.02 -9.56
C THR A 412 -8.47 15.70 -10.16
N ALA A 413 -8.08 15.39 -11.40
CA ALA A 413 -8.45 14.14 -12.06
C ALA A 413 -7.86 12.92 -11.35
N ILE A 414 -6.59 12.97 -10.94
CA ILE A 414 -5.92 11.91 -10.17
C ILE A 414 -6.67 11.66 -8.85
N SER A 415 -6.89 12.70 -8.05
CA SER A 415 -7.60 12.57 -6.77
C SER A 415 -9.01 11.99 -6.92
N ARG A 416 -9.72 12.36 -8.00
CA ARG A 416 -11.03 11.78 -8.31
C ARG A 416 -10.92 10.29 -8.63
N LEU A 417 -9.96 9.89 -9.45
CA LEU A 417 -9.76 8.49 -9.83
C LEU A 417 -9.34 7.62 -8.63
N GLU A 418 -8.49 8.13 -7.74
CA GLU A 418 -8.10 7.48 -6.48
C GLU A 418 -9.32 7.22 -5.61
N ARG A 419 -10.17 8.24 -5.41
CA ARG A 419 -11.44 8.09 -4.66
C ARG A 419 -12.39 7.07 -5.32
N GLU A 420 -12.48 7.06 -6.63
CA GLU A 420 -13.29 6.09 -7.36
C GLU A 420 -12.76 4.65 -7.19
N ILE A 421 -11.44 4.46 -7.13
CA ILE A 421 -10.82 3.16 -6.82
C ILE A 421 -11.20 2.71 -5.41
N ASP A 422 -11.13 3.59 -4.43
CA ASP A 422 -11.48 3.25 -3.04
C ASP A 422 -12.96 2.88 -2.90
N LEU A 423 -13.84 3.61 -3.57
CA LEU A 423 -15.27 3.27 -3.62
C LEU A 423 -15.52 1.91 -4.29
N LEU A 424 -14.77 1.55 -5.35
CA LEU A 424 -14.87 0.24 -5.99
C LEU A 424 -14.38 -0.89 -5.06
N ARG A 425 -13.35 -0.66 -4.26
CA ARG A 425 -12.85 -1.60 -3.24
C ARG A 425 -13.89 -1.81 -2.12
N GLU A 426 -14.44 -0.72 -1.59
CA GLU A 426 -15.50 -0.78 -0.59
C GLU A 426 -16.74 -1.51 -1.14
N TYR A 427 -17.14 -1.17 -2.35
CA TYR A 427 -18.26 -1.83 -3.03
C TYR A 427 -18.03 -3.34 -3.18
N ARG A 428 -16.80 -3.77 -3.60
CA ARG A 428 -16.43 -5.19 -3.66
C ARG A 428 -16.63 -5.88 -2.32
N THR A 429 -16.08 -5.30 -1.25
CA THR A 429 -16.16 -5.87 0.10
C THR A 429 -17.61 -6.07 0.55
N ARG A 430 -18.46 -5.07 0.32
CA ARG A 430 -19.89 -5.15 0.65
C ARG A 430 -20.62 -6.15 -0.20
N LEU A 431 -20.39 -6.15 -1.52
CA LEU A 431 -21.04 -7.09 -2.45
C LEU A 431 -20.72 -8.54 -2.07
N VAL A 432 -19.43 -8.86 -1.84
CA VAL A 432 -19.03 -10.20 -1.42
C VAL A 432 -19.75 -10.58 -0.14
N ALA A 433 -19.71 -9.72 0.88
CA ALA A 433 -20.34 -9.99 2.17
C ALA A 433 -21.88 -10.20 2.04
N ASP A 434 -22.57 -9.36 1.31
CA ASP A 434 -24.02 -9.44 1.16
C ASP A 434 -24.46 -10.68 0.36
N VAL A 435 -23.65 -11.11 -0.62
CA VAL A 435 -23.93 -12.32 -1.40
C VAL A 435 -23.68 -13.58 -0.56
N VAL A 436 -22.51 -13.72 0.09
CA VAL A 436 -22.17 -14.96 0.81
C VAL A 436 -22.90 -15.11 2.15
N THR A 437 -23.47 -14.04 2.68
CA THR A 437 -24.34 -14.10 3.87
C THR A 437 -25.84 -14.21 3.52
N GLY A 438 -26.16 -14.27 2.23
CA GLY A 438 -27.53 -14.49 1.76
C GLY A 438 -28.41 -13.25 1.78
N LYS A 439 -27.87 -12.04 1.84
CA LYS A 439 -28.67 -10.81 1.76
C LYS A 439 -29.11 -10.52 0.32
N LEU A 440 -28.34 -10.96 -0.67
CA LEU A 440 -28.60 -10.78 -2.08
C LEU A 440 -28.69 -12.12 -2.81
N ASP A 441 -29.79 -12.35 -3.54
CA ASP A 441 -29.97 -13.52 -4.39
C ASP A 441 -29.30 -13.30 -5.75
N VAL A 442 -28.32 -14.11 -6.05
CA VAL A 442 -27.53 -14.03 -7.29
C VAL A 442 -27.84 -15.14 -8.30
N ARG A 443 -28.74 -16.07 -7.99
CA ARG A 443 -29.02 -17.26 -8.81
C ARG A 443 -29.46 -16.88 -10.24
N GLU A 444 -30.41 -15.96 -10.35
CA GLU A 444 -30.88 -15.46 -11.67
C GLU A 444 -29.78 -14.71 -12.42
N ALA A 445 -29.02 -13.89 -11.72
CA ALA A 445 -27.90 -13.14 -12.30
C ALA A 445 -26.79 -14.09 -12.77
N ALA A 446 -26.43 -15.07 -11.97
CA ALA A 446 -25.42 -16.07 -12.32
C ALA A 446 -25.82 -16.92 -13.54
N ALA A 447 -27.12 -17.27 -13.67
CA ALA A 447 -27.62 -18.03 -14.81
C ALA A 447 -27.53 -17.25 -16.15
N LYS A 448 -27.59 -15.92 -16.09
CA LYS A 448 -27.48 -15.03 -17.25
C LYS A 448 -26.04 -14.65 -17.63
N LEU A 449 -25.05 -15.05 -16.82
CA LEU A 449 -23.65 -14.77 -17.15
C LEU A 449 -23.23 -15.57 -18.40
N PRO A 450 -22.40 -14.97 -19.28
CA PRO A 450 -21.83 -15.71 -20.39
C PRO A 450 -21.06 -16.94 -19.89
N VAL A 451 -21.09 -17.97 -20.68
CA VAL A 451 -20.20 -19.12 -20.45
C VAL A 451 -18.82 -18.62 -20.84
N GLU A 452 -18.05 -18.13 -19.87
CA GLU A 452 -16.65 -17.78 -20.09
C GLU A 452 -15.89 -19.08 -20.34
N GLU A 453 -15.30 -19.19 -21.52
CA GLU A 453 -14.14 -20.05 -21.70
C GLU A 453 -13.10 -19.60 -20.67
N GLN A 454 -12.62 -20.53 -19.85
CA GLN A 454 -11.62 -20.32 -18.82
C GLN A 454 -10.27 -19.94 -19.47
N THR A 455 -10.14 -18.69 -19.88
CA THR A 455 -8.88 -18.08 -20.29
C THR A 455 -8.65 -16.82 -19.49
N LEU A 456 -8.43 -17.00 -18.20
CA LEU A 456 -7.70 -16.03 -17.38
C LEU A 456 -6.49 -16.76 -16.85
N GLU A 457 -5.39 -16.72 -17.61
CA GLU A 457 -4.08 -16.83 -16.99
C GLU A 457 -4.05 -15.78 -15.87
N PRO A 458 -3.60 -16.13 -14.66
CA PRO A 458 -3.31 -15.15 -13.65
C PRO A 458 -2.08 -14.40 -14.12
N GLU A 459 -2.27 -13.38 -14.97
CA GLU A 459 -1.26 -12.36 -15.15
C GLU A 459 -0.95 -11.79 -13.78
N GLU A 460 0.32 -11.87 -13.44
CA GLU A 460 0.93 -11.43 -12.21
C GLU A 460 0.25 -10.17 -11.68
N LEU A 461 -0.39 -10.31 -10.54
CA LEU A 461 -0.75 -9.21 -9.67
C LEU A 461 0.56 -8.56 -9.19
N VAL A 462 1.20 -7.81 -10.08
CA VAL A 462 2.26 -6.87 -9.70
C VAL A 462 1.53 -5.71 -9.05
N GLU A 463 1.52 -5.67 -7.77
CA GLU A 463 0.80 -4.69 -7.05
C GLU A 463 1.56 -4.04 -5.94
N ASP A 464 1.38 -2.81 -5.99
CA ASP A 464 1.69 -1.73 -5.09
C ASP A 464 0.90 -1.83 -3.76
N ASP A 465 0.92 -3.01 -3.16
CA ASP A 465 0.50 -3.24 -1.77
C ASP A 465 1.73 -3.31 -0.85
N SER A 466 2.83 -2.65 -1.24
CA SER A 466 4.09 -2.65 -0.49
C SER A 466 3.97 -2.08 0.93
N GLU A 467 3.01 -1.21 1.20
CA GLU A 467 2.79 -0.68 2.55
C GLU A 467 2.03 -1.66 3.47
N MET A 468 1.19 -2.56 2.93
CA MET A 468 0.50 -3.59 3.72
C MET A 468 1.27 -4.91 3.84
N MET A 469 2.30 -5.14 3.01
CA MET A 469 3.13 -6.33 3.07
C MET A 469 4.06 -6.40 4.28
N GLU A 470 4.36 -5.28 4.94
CA GLU A 470 5.30 -5.28 6.07
C GLU A 470 4.77 -6.06 7.27
N ASP A 471 3.46 -6.15 7.46
CA ASP A 471 2.85 -6.85 8.59
C ASP A 471 2.51 -8.34 8.31
N GLU A 472 2.52 -8.79 7.05
CA GLU A 472 2.06 -10.14 6.68
C GLU A 472 3.06 -11.27 6.99
N ILE A 473 4.37 -10.99 7.10
CA ILE A 473 5.43 -12.02 7.12
C ILE A 473 6.06 -12.21 8.52
N THR A 474 5.52 -11.68 9.59
CA THR A 474 6.02 -12.01 10.94
C THR A 474 5.44 -13.34 11.41
N GLU A 475 6.16 -14.44 11.19
CA GLU A 475 5.92 -15.67 11.97
C GLU A 475 6.31 -15.41 13.42
N PRO A 476 5.48 -15.76 14.41
CA PRO A 476 5.91 -15.78 15.79
C PRO A 476 7.03 -16.82 15.91
N ALA A 477 8.17 -16.42 16.45
CA ALA A 477 9.20 -17.35 16.88
C ALA A 477 8.54 -18.37 17.83
N GLY A 478 8.61 -19.65 17.46
CA GLY A 478 8.02 -20.77 18.17
C GLY A 478 8.69 -21.09 19.48
#